data_88a694a3a4c46ab798ab7c7e444467fb
#
_entry.id   88a694a3a4c46ab798ab7c7e444467fb
#
_cell.length_a   1.000
_cell.length_b   1.000
_cell.length_c   1.000
_cell.angle_alpha   90.00
_cell.angle_beta   90.00
_cell.angle_gamma   90.00
#
_symmetry.space_group_name_H-M   'P 1'
#
loop_
_entity.id
_entity.type
_entity.pdbx_description
1 polymer ?
#
loop_
_entity_poly.entity_id
_entity_poly.type
_entity_poly.pdbx_seq_one_letter_code
_entity_poly.pdbx_strand_id
1 'polypeptide(L)'
;MLKSDKNMGWFFAPLLLVGLILLVVLFQDRFIYFPLRYSPAELAEAKTIGVEEIRFRTSQGNQAAFFWRSEDSERIPQHIWIVFGGNGDVALGWIALVRDFSGPSTGFLLIDYPGYGICEGRPNPQSILENSERALQALLEQKHWKVGADALCVLGHSLGGAAALQFAAKHVVGKIVVLSTFTTIDDMVRAQIRISLGRLLRHRFDNVASLKAILSHQQVPEICIFHGEADELIPLNMGRALAQLDPKQIKFVGIPGAHHNDVVQMALPLGLQSALFQRGQ
;
A
#
# COMPACT_ATOMS: atom_id res chain seq x y z
N MET A 1 -14.11 58.81 -22.28
CA MET A 1 -13.21 58.34 -21.23
C MET A 1 -13.88 57.17 -20.49
N LEU A 2 -13.67 55.95 -20.92
CA LEU A 2 -14.20 54.74 -20.24
C LEU A 2 -13.26 54.40 -19.11
N LYS A 3 -13.67 54.55 -17.87
CA LYS A 3 -12.97 54.04 -16.69
C LYS A 3 -13.00 52.53 -16.76
N SER A 4 -11.86 51.92 -17.01
CA SER A 4 -11.66 50.47 -16.91
C SER A 4 -11.91 50.02 -15.47
N ASP A 5 -12.95 49.19 -15.26
CA ASP A 5 -13.27 48.53 -14.00
C ASP A 5 -12.17 47.51 -13.64
N LYS A 6 -11.10 47.99 -13.06
CA LYS A 6 -10.00 47.15 -12.53
C LYS A 6 -10.42 46.26 -11.32
N ASN A 7 -11.64 46.42 -10.81
CA ASN A 7 -12.11 45.75 -9.61
C ASN A 7 -12.88 44.44 -9.84
N MET A 8 -13.23 44.11 -11.08
CA MET A 8 -14.04 42.93 -11.39
C MET A 8 -13.23 41.61 -11.21
N GLY A 9 -11.90 41.66 -11.39
CA GLY A 9 -11.04 40.44 -11.23
C GLY A 9 -10.96 39.91 -9.80
N TRP A 10 -11.12 40.75 -8.80
CA TRP A 10 -11.03 40.35 -7.38
C TRP A 10 -12.21 39.50 -6.88
N PHE A 11 -13.38 39.61 -7.53
CA PHE A 11 -14.54 38.79 -7.20
C PHE A 11 -14.49 37.39 -7.83
N PHE A 12 -13.79 37.21 -8.94
CA PHE A 12 -13.69 35.92 -9.63
C PHE A 12 -12.63 35.00 -9.01
N ALA A 13 -11.57 35.53 -8.39
CA ALA A 13 -10.51 34.75 -7.79
C ALA A 13 -10.99 33.80 -6.66
N PRO A 14 -11.82 34.25 -5.69
CA PRO A 14 -12.39 33.36 -4.67
C PRO A 14 -13.32 32.30 -5.26
N LEU A 15 -14.12 32.65 -6.27
CA LEU A 15 -15.02 31.70 -6.95
C LEU A 15 -14.25 30.63 -7.71
N LEU A 16 -13.17 30.99 -8.39
CA LEU A 16 -12.26 30.04 -9.04
C LEU A 16 -11.58 29.12 -8.04
N LEU A 17 -11.11 29.65 -6.92
CA LEU A 17 -10.51 28.83 -5.84
C LEU A 17 -11.51 27.84 -5.24
N VAL A 18 -12.73 28.29 -4.94
CA VAL A 18 -13.80 27.40 -4.45
C VAL A 18 -14.15 26.35 -5.50
N GLY A 19 -14.25 26.74 -6.78
CA GLY A 19 -14.48 25.81 -7.89
C GLY A 19 -13.37 24.76 -8.01
N LEU A 20 -12.09 25.16 -7.87
CA LEU A 20 -10.95 24.26 -7.88
C LEU A 20 -10.95 23.29 -6.69
N ILE A 21 -11.24 23.79 -5.48
CA ILE A 21 -11.37 22.96 -4.28
C ILE A 21 -12.51 21.93 -4.46
N LEU A 22 -13.67 22.36 -4.97
CA LEU A 22 -14.79 21.47 -5.26
C LEU A 22 -14.40 20.40 -6.29
N LEU A 23 -13.69 20.77 -7.34
CA LEU A 23 -13.22 19.83 -8.35
C LEU A 23 -12.27 18.79 -7.74
N VAL A 24 -11.31 19.21 -6.92
CA VAL A 24 -10.40 18.31 -6.21
C VAL A 24 -11.19 17.38 -5.28
N VAL A 25 -12.17 17.89 -4.53
CA VAL A 25 -13.00 17.10 -3.62
C VAL A 25 -13.88 16.09 -4.36
N LEU A 26 -14.44 16.47 -5.51
CA LEU A 26 -15.33 15.61 -6.29
C LEU A 26 -14.57 14.50 -7.03
N PHE A 27 -13.36 14.80 -7.50
CA PHE A 27 -12.54 13.91 -8.31
C PHE A 27 -11.27 13.43 -7.59
N GLN A 28 -11.24 13.47 -6.25
CA GLN A 28 -10.06 13.11 -5.46
C GLN A 28 -9.56 11.69 -5.72
N ASP A 29 -10.43 10.75 -6.10
CA ASP A 29 -10.06 9.41 -6.53
C ASP A 29 -9.09 9.42 -7.71
N ARG A 30 -9.28 10.33 -8.68
CA ARG A 30 -8.40 10.47 -9.86
C ARG A 30 -7.01 11.07 -9.52
N PHE A 31 -6.89 11.74 -8.39
CA PHE A 31 -5.61 12.28 -7.90
C PHE A 31 -4.86 11.33 -6.98
N ILE A 32 -5.57 10.33 -6.41
CA ILE A 32 -5.00 9.37 -5.50
C ILE A 32 -4.65 8.05 -6.20
N TYR A 33 -5.51 7.58 -7.11
CA TYR A 33 -5.39 6.27 -7.73
C TYR A 33 -5.14 6.38 -9.23
N PHE A 34 -4.16 5.63 -9.71
CA PHE A 34 -3.78 5.57 -11.12
C PHE A 34 -3.85 4.12 -11.62
N PRO A 35 -5.07 3.59 -11.80
CA PRO A 35 -5.27 2.18 -12.12
C PRO A 35 -4.64 1.81 -13.46
N LEU A 36 -3.74 0.85 -13.44
CA LEU A 36 -3.18 0.18 -14.60
C LEU A 36 -3.93 -1.12 -14.88
N ARG A 37 -3.88 -1.59 -16.13
CA ARG A 37 -4.51 -2.83 -16.60
C ARG A 37 -3.46 -3.76 -17.17
N TYR A 38 -3.65 -5.06 -17.00
CA TYR A 38 -2.81 -6.05 -17.64
C TYR A 38 -3.15 -6.23 -19.11
N SER A 39 -2.11 -6.46 -19.90
CA SER A 39 -2.26 -7.05 -21.22
C SER A 39 -2.47 -8.57 -21.10
N PRO A 40 -3.06 -9.23 -22.12
CA PRO A 40 -3.13 -10.70 -22.14
C PRO A 40 -1.77 -11.38 -22.10
N ALA A 41 -0.72 -10.73 -22.61
CA ALA A 41 0.65 -11.26 -22.59
C ALA A 41 1.23 -11.33 -21.17
N GLU A 42 1.06 -10.26 -20.36
CA GLU A 42 1.52 -10.24 -18.97
C GLU A 42 0.84 -11.32 -18.13
N LEU A 43 -0.47 -11.53 -18.30
CA LEU A 43 -1.20 -12.60 -17.62
C LEU A 43 -0.74 -14.00 -18.05
N ALA A 44 -0.43 -14.17 -19.34
CA ALA A 44 0.10 -15.42 -19.84
C ALA A 44 1.51 -15.71 -19.30
N GLU A 45 2.38 -14.71 -19.29
CA GLU A 45 3.73 -14.79 -18.73
C GLU A 45 3.70 -15.17 -17.25
N ALA A 46 2.85 -14.50 -16.45
CA ALA A 46 2.70 -14.81 -15.03
C ALA A 46 2.40 -16.29 -14.76
N LYS A 47 1.55 -16.90 -15.58
CA LYS A 47 1.24 -18.34 -15.50
C LYS A 47 2.46 -19.22 -15.80
N THR A 48 3.30 -18.85 -16.75
CA THR A 48 4.49 -19.64 -17.13
C THR A 48 5.54 -19.71 -16.02
N ILE A 49 5.54 -18.72 -15.13
CA ILE A 49 6.45 -18.64 -13.98
C ILE A 49 5.83 -19.12 -12.67
N GLY A 50 4.69 -19.82 -12.75
CA GLY A 50 4.05 -20.47 -11.61
C GLY A 50 3.22 -19.52 -10.73
N VAL A 51 2.81 -18.35 -11.24
CA VAL A 51 1.88 -17.46 -10.52
C VAL A 51 0.46 -18.02 -10.65
N GLU A 52 -0.20 -18.21 -9.54
CA GLU A 52 -1.59 -18.65 -9.46
C GLU A 52 -2.52 -17.45 -9.36
N GLU A 53 -3.54 -17.40 -10.20
CA GLU A 53 -4.60 -16.40 -10.15
C GLU A 53 -5.69 -16.85 -9.17
N ILE A 54 -5.93 -16.08 -8.12
CA ILE A 54 -6.96 -16.31 -7.09
C ILE A 54 -8.15 -15.41 -7.39
N ARG A 55 -9.26 -16.00 -7.85
CA ARG A 55 -10.50 -15.28 -8.18
C ARG A 55 -11.47 -15.28 -7.01
N PHE A 56 -12.11 -14.16 -6.76
CA PHE A 56 -13.11 -13.99 -5.72
C PHE A 56 -14.07 -12.86 -6.07
N ARG A 57 -15.03 -12.59 -5.19
CA ARG A 57 -16.02 -11.52 -5.38
C ARG A 57 -16.13 -10.67 -4.13
N THR A 58 -16.29 -9.36 -4.34
CA THR A 58 -16.51 -8.35 -3.30
C THR A 58 -17.74 -7.50 -3.63
N SER A 59 -18.02 -6.50 -2.80
CA SER A 59 -19.02 -5.47 -3.09
C SER A 59 -18.73 -4.69 -4.38
N GLN A 60 -17.47 -4.70 -4.85
CA GLN A 60 -17.01 -4.02 -6.07
C GLN A 60 -17.13 -4.87 -7.35
N GLY A 61 -17.60 -6.12 -7.25
CA GLY A 61 -17.72 -7.06 -8.38
C GLY A 61 -16.66 -8.16 -8.34
N ASN A 62 -16.26 -8.64 -9.53
CA ASN A 62 -15.25 -9.69 -9.68
C ASN A 62 -13.86 -9.14 -9.42
N GLN A 63 -13.07 -9.86 -8.64
CA GLN A 63 -11.73 -9.48 -8.23
C GLN A 63 -10.75 -10.61 -8.49
N ALA A 64 -9.46 -10.26 -8.56
CA ALA A 64 -8.38 -11.22 -8.60
C ALA A 64 -7.21 -10.73 -7.73
N ALA A 65 -6.50 -11.68 -7.17
CA ALA A 65 -5.18 -11.53 -6.59
C ALA A 65 -4.27 -12.60 -7.18
N PHE A 66 -2.97 -12.46 -6.97
CA PHE A 66 -2.01 -13.40 -7.53
C PHE A 66 -1.18 -14.02 -6.40
N PHE A 67 -1.09 -15.33 -6.39
CA PHE A 67 -0.29 -16.05 -5.42
C PHE A 67 0.93 -16.67 -6.07
N TRP A 68 2.07 -16.48 -5.47
CA TRP A 68 3.32 -17.11 -5.85
C TRP A 68 4.08 -17.59 -4.62
N ARG A 69 4.85 -18.67 -4.75
CA ARG A 69 5.73 -19.19 -3.71
C ARG A 69 7.03 -19.73 -4.27
N SER A 70 8.07 -19.71 -3.42
CA SER A 70 9.43 -20.09 -3.82
C SER A 70 9.62 -21.59 -4.08
N GLU A 71 8.78 -22.41 -3.49
CA GLU A 71 8.86 -23.87 -3.60
C GLU A 71 7.52 -24.44 -4.06
N ASP A 72 7.54 -25.32 -5.04
CA ASP A 72 6.37 -26.09 -5.46
C ASP A 72 6.20 -27.29 -4.52
N SER A 73 5.76 -27.02 -3.30
CA SER A 73 5.45 -28.02 -2.29
C SER A 73 4.00 -27.89 -1.84
N GLU A 74 3.34 -28.98 -1.49
CA GLU A 74 1.98 -28.97 -0.90
C GLU A 74 1.98 -28.43 0.55
N ARG A 75 3.16 -28.19 1.14
CA ARG A 75 3.28 -27.71 2.52
C ARG A 75 2.82 -26.25 2.62
N ILE A 76 2.18 -25.93 3.73
CA ILE A 76 1.80 -24.55 4.06
C ILE A 76 3.08 -23.72 4.22
N PRO A 77 3.22 -22.56 3.53
CA PRO A 77 4.33 -21.66 3.74
C PRO A 77 4.45 -21.24 5.22
N GLN A 78 5.68 -21.10 5.71
CA GLN A 78 5.91 -20.59 7.07
C GLN A 78 5.47 -19.14 7.22
N HIS A 79 5.60 -18.36 6.13
CA HIS A 79 5.13 -16.98 6.07
C HIS A 79 4.37 -16.76 4.75
N ILE A 80 3.23 -16.10 4.87
CA ILE A 80 2.46 -15.60 3.72
C ILE A 80 2.47 -14.07 3.79
N TRP A 81 3.19 -13.48 2.85
CA TRP A 81 3.25 -12.03 2.69
C TRP A 81 2.11 -11.53 1.83
N ILE A 82 1.28 -10.65 2.37
CA ILE A 82 0.26 -9.93 1.62
C ILE A 82 0.93 -8.63 1.14
N VAL A 83 1.06 -8.47 -0.18
CA VAL A 83 1.82 -7.39 -0.80
C VAL A 83 0.88 -6.37 -1.42
N PHE A 84 1.07 -5.12 -1.03
CA PHE A 84 0.28 -3.97 -1.48
C PHE A 84 1.17 -3.01 -2.28
N GLY A 85 0.90 -2.86 -3.56
CA GLY A 85 1.60 -1.92 -4.44
C GLY A 85 1.23 -0.46 -4.18
N GLY A 86 2.01 0.46 -4.74
CA GLY A 86 1.74 1.89 -4.74
C GLY A 86 0.50 2.26 -5.56
N ASN A 87 0.22 3.55 -5.67
CA ASN A 87 -0.99 4.05 -6.33
C ASN A 87 -1.00 3.88 -7.86
N GLY A 88 0.14 3.64 -8.47
CA GLY A 88 0.32 3.35 -9.90
C GLY A 88 0.84 1.94 -10.19
N ASP A 89 0.87 1.05 -9.17
CA ASP A 89 1.37 -0.32 -9.33
C ASP A 89 0.23 -1.29 -9.60
N VAL A 90 0.58 -2.42 -10.21
CA VAL A 90 -0.24 -3.63 -10.30
C VAL A 90 0.47 -4.79 -9.63
N ALA A 91 -0.29 -5.75 -9.11
CA ALA A 91 0.21 -6.86 -8.31
C ALA A 91 1.37 -7.61 -9.00
N LEU A 92 1.25 -7.93 -10.28
CA LEU A 92 2.29 -8.64 -11.02
C LEU A 92 3.58 -7.84 -11.21
N GLY A 93 3.57 -6.52 -11.04
CA GLY A 93 4.79 -5.70 -11.03
C GLY A 93 5.77 -6.06 -9.90
N TRP A 94 5.28 -6.72 -8.85
CA TRP A 94 6.08 -7.15 -7.71
C TRP A 94 6.71 -8.53 -7.89
N ILE A 95 6.35 -9.29 -8.95
CA ILE A 95 6.75 -10.69 -9.09
C ILE A 95 8.26 -10.87 -9.23
N ALA A 96 8.94 -9.98 -9.94
CA ALA A 96 10.39 -10.03 -10.07
C ALA A 96 11.06 -9.91 -8.70
N LEU A 97 10.64 -8.92 -7.90
CA LEU A 97 11.17 -8.71 -6.55
C LEU A 97 10.96 -9.95 -5.67
N VAL A 98 9.73 -10.48 -5.60
CA VAL A 98 9.43 -11.59 -4.70
C VAL A 98 10.11 -12.88 -5.13
N ARG A 99 10.36 -13.07 -6.43
CA ARG A 99 11.12 -14.24 -6.94
C ARG A 99 12.60 -14.17 -6.61
N ASP A 100 13.22 -13.01 -6.83
CA ASP A 100 14.66 -12.85 -6.69
C ASP A 100 15.09 -12.85 -5.21
N PHE A 101 14.21 -12.46 -4.31
CA PHE A 101 14.52 -12.28 -2.91
C PHE A 101 13.69 -13.14 -1.96
N SER A 102 12.97 -14.16 -2.46
CA SER A 102 12.17 -15.03 -1.62
C SER A 102 13.07 -15.98 -0.79
N GLY A 103 12.75 -16.09 0.50
CA GLY A 103 13.30 -17.13 1.34
C GLY A 103 12.59 -18.49 1.13
N PRO A 104 13.19 -19.59 1.59
CA PRO A 104 12.53 -20.89 1.53
C PRO A 104 11.22 -20.87 2.34
N SER A 105 10.24 -21.64 1.86
CA SER A 105 8.92 -21.79 2.52
C SER A 105 8.14 -20.48 2.72
N THR A 106 8.27 -19.54 1.76
CA THR A 106 7.59 -18.26 1.75
C THR A 106 6.58 -18.21 0.61
N GLY A 107 5.37 -17.73 0.89
CA GLY A 107 4.34 -17.43 -0.09
C GLY A 107 4.04 -15.93 -0.15
N PHE A 108 3.63 -15.45 -1.32
CA PHE A 108 3.30 -14.03 -1.56
C PHE A 108 1.92 -13.93 -2.20
N LEU A 109 1.01 -13.26 -1.53
CA LEU A 109 -0.31 -12.90 -2.05
C LEU A 109 -0.24 -11.44 -2.50
N LEU A 110 -0.15 -11.25 -3.81
CA LEU A 110 -0.02 -9.95 -4.45
C LEU A 110 -1.42 -9.38 -4.73
N ILE A 111 -1.70 -8.20 -4.20
CA ILE A 111 -3.03 -7.60 -4.23
C ILE A 111 -3.14 -6.55 -5.32
N ASP A 112 -4.07 -6.75 -6.26
CA ASP A 112 -4.60 -5.66 -7.08
C ASP A 112 -5.76 -4.99 -6.36
N TYR A 113 -5.87 -3.67 -6.48
CA TYR A 113 -7.00 -2.94 -5.90
C TYR A 113 -8.22 -2.99 -6.83
N PRO A 114 -9.46 -2.78 -6.30
CA PRO A 114 -10.63 -2.59 -7.16
C PRO A 114 -10.36 -1.55 -8.24
N GLY A 115 -10.61 -1.90 -9.51
CA GLY A 115 -10.29 -1.06 -10.65
C GLY A 115 -8.89 -1.24 -11.25
N TYR A 116 -7.96 -1.96 -10.60
CA TYR A 116 -6.62 -2.26 -11.10
C TYR A 116 -6.55 -3.65 -11.73
N GLY A 117 -5.52 -3.89 -12.52
CA GLY A 117 -5.28 -5.20 -13.14
C GLY A 117 -6.49 -5.70 -13.91
N ILE A 118 -7.07 -6.80 -13.43
CA ILE A 118 -8.33 -7.36 -13.95
C ILE A 118 -9.51 -7.18 -12.97
N CYS A 119 -9.32 -6.47 -11.88
CA CYS A 119 -10.36 -6.22 -10.89
C CYS A 119 -11.42 -5.22 -11.40
N GLU A 120 -12.68 -5.47 -11.07
CA GLU A 120 -13.81 -4.56 -11.32
C GLU A 120 -13.90 -3.49 -10.22
N GLY A 121 -14.77 -2.50 -10.41
CA GLY A 121 -15.12 -1.50 -9.43
C GLY A 121 -14.18 -0.30 -9.35
N ARG A 122 -14.12 0.33 -8.17
CA ARG A 122 -13.33 1.53 -7.91
C ARG A 122 -12.61 1.44 -6.56
N PRO A 123 -11.35 1.92 -6.48
CA PRO A 123 -10.58 1.89 -5.25
C PRO A 123 -11.04 2.96 -4.27
N ASN A 124 -11.09 2.59 -3.02
CA ASN A 124 -11.18 3.47 -1.85
C ASN A 124 -10.66 2.68 -0.63
N PRO A 125 -10.40 3.32 0.51
CA PRO A 125 -9.82 2.62 1.67
C PRO A 125 -10.61 1.38 2.10
N GLN A 126 -11.95 1.45 2.11
CA GLN A 126 -12.82 0.34 2.52
C GLN A 126 -12.83 -0.79 1.49
N SER A 127 -12.92 -0.44 0.19
CA SER A 127 -12.93 -1.44 -0.87
C SER A 127 -11.57 -2.14 -1.03
N ILE A 128 -10.47 -1.45 -0.77
CA ILE A 128 -9.12 -2.04 -0.75
C ILE A 128 -8.98 -3.02 0.42
N LEU A 129 -9.47 -2.66 1.60
CA LEU A 129 -9.48 -3.54 2.76
C LEU A 129 -10.33 -4.78 2.50
N GLU A 130 -11.61 -4.63 2.11
CA GLU A 130 -12.49 -5.75 1.75
C GLU A 130 -11.84 -6.67 0.72
N ASN A 131 -11.21 -6.08 -0.30
CA ASN A 131 -10.56 -6.83 -1.36
C ASN A 131 -9.41 -7.69 -0.84
N SER A 132 -8.54 -7.14 0.01
CA SER A 132 -7.41 -7.88 0.58
C SER A 132 -7.85 -8.97 1.56
N GLU A 133 -8.89 -8.73 2.36
CA GLU A 133 -9.51 -9.72 3.26
C GLU A 133 -10.09 -10.90 2.47
N ARG A 134 -10.84 -10.60 1.41
CA ARG A 134 -11.46 -11.63 0.56
C ARG A 134 -10.41 -12.39 -0.27
N ALA A 135 -9.34 -11.71 -0.72
CA ALA A 135 -8.22 -12.36 -1.40
C ALA A 135 -7.54 -13.40 -0.51
N LEU A 136 -7.21 -13.02 0.73
CA LEU A 136 -6.63 -13.95 1.70
C LEU A 136 -7.57 -15.11 2.00
N GLN A 137 -8.84 -14.83 2.26
CA GLN A 137 -9.84 -15.86 2.51
C GLN A 137 -9.93 -16.85 1.33
N ALA A 138 -10.03 -16.35 0.10
CA ALA A 138 -10.12 -17.17 -1.11
C ALA A 138 -8.89 -18.05 -1.30
N LEU A 139 -7.67 -17.52 -1.05
CA LEU A 139 -6.44 -18.31 -1.08
C LEU A 139 -6.48 -19.44 -0.07
N LEU A 140 -6.82 -19.15 1.19
CA LEU A 140 -6.86 -20.16 2.26
C LEU A 140 -7.91 -21.23 2.02
N GLU A 141 -9.08 -20.85 1.51
CA GLU A 141 -10.16 -21.78 1.13
C GLU A 141 -9.75 -22.67 -0.05
N GLN A 142 -9.19 -22.08 -1.12
CA GLN A 142 -8.74 -22.82 -2.31
C GLN A 142 -7.63 -23.82 -1.98
N LYS A 143 -6.70 -23.44 -1.10
CA LYS A 143 -5.59 -24.29 -0.68
C LYS A 143 -5.92 -25.23 0.49
N HIS A 144 -7.10 -25.10 1.09
CA HIS A 144 -7.46 -25.79 2.34
C HIS A 144 -6.45 -25.57 3.47
N TRP A 145 -5.86 -24.37 3.55
CA TRP A 145 -4.86 -24.04 4.55
C TRP A 145 -5.49 -23.42 5.80
N LYS A 146 -4.92 -23.77 6.94
CA LYS A 146 -5.14 -23.10 8.22
C LYS A 146 -3.83 -22.50 8.67
N VAL A 147 -3.75 -21.20 8.71
CA VAL A 147 -2.52 -20.46 9.09
C VAL A 147 -2.75 -19.70 10.39
N GLY A 148 -1.73 -19.67 11.23
CA GLY A 148 -1.71 -18.81 12.43
C GLY A 148 -1.49 -17.36 12.06
N ALA A 149 -1.87 -16.46 12.95
CA ALA A 149 -1.70 -15.02 12.75
C ALA A 149 -0.23 -14.61 12.59
N ASP A 150 0.68 -15.30 13.27
CA ASP A 150 2.13 -15.11 13.20
C ASP A 150 2.74 -15.47 11.83
N ALA A 151 2.07 -16.33 11.07
CA ALA A 151 2.47 -16.68 9.72
C ALA A 151 2.04 -15.63 8.67
N LEU A 152 1.09 -14.76 8.99
CA LEU A 152 0.66 -13.68 8.10
C LEU A 152 1.59 -12.48 8.26
N CYS A 153 2.07 -11.96 7.13
CA CYS A 153 2.91 -10.79 7.08
C CYS A 153 2.36 -9.80 6.05
N VAL A 154 2.64 -8.51 6.22
CA VAL A 154 2.22 -7.49 5.24
C VAL A 154 3.41 -6.68 4.76
N LEU A 155 3.45 -6.42 3.45
CA LEU A 155 4.44 -5.58 2.79
C LEU A 155 3.70 -4.52 1.97
N GLY A 156 4.08 -3.25 2.11
CA GLY A 156 3.47 -2.19 1.31
C GLY A 156 4.39 -1.03 1.00
N HIS A 157 4.28 -0.50 -0.22
CA HIS A 157 5.02 0.67 -0.68
C HIS A 157 4.07 1.85 -0.89
N SER A 158 4.45 3.05 -0.45
CA SER A 158 3.68 4.27 -0.71
C SER A 158 2.23 4.16 -0.21
N LEU A 159 1.23 4.29 -1.09
CA LEU A 159 -0.19 4.03 -0.81
C LEU A 159 -0.41 2.60 -0.27
N GLY A 160 0.35 1.64 -0.80
CA GLY A 160 0.30 0.25 -0.35
C GLY A 160 0.77 0.07 1.09
N GLY A 161 1.67 0.93 1.57
CA GLY A 161 2.03 0.98 2.99
C GLY A 161 0.83 1.34 3.87
N ALA A 162 -0.02 2.26 3.40
CA ALA A 162 -1.25 2.61 4.11
C ALA A 162 -2.30 1.49 4.06
N ALA A 163 -2.44 0.80 2.92
CA ALA A 163 -3.31 -0.37 2.81
C ALA A 163 -2.84 -1.53 3.70
N ALA A 164 -1.53 -1.79 3.75
CA ALA A 164 -0.92 -2.80 4.62
C ALA A 164 -1.16 -2.51 6.11
N LEU A 165 -0.95 -1.25 6.53
CA LEU A 165 -1.22 -0.83 7.91
C LEU A 165 -2.70 -0.88 8.25
N GLN A 166 -3.59 -0.52 7.32
CA GLN A 166 -5.03 -0.61 7.51
C GLN A 166 -5.47 -2.08 7.69
N PHE A 167 -4.92 -3.00 6.89
CA PHE A 167 -5.15 -4.44 7.03
C PHE A 167 -4.67 -4.94 8.40
N ALA A 168 -3.42 -4.64 8.77
CA ALA A 168 -2.82 -5.07 10.02
C ALA A 168 -3.49 -4.46 11.27
N ALA A 169 -4.14 -3.30 11.16
CA ALA A 169 -4.94 -2.73 12.24
C ALA A 169 -6.23 -3.51 12.54
N LYS A 170 -6.69 -4.34 11.59
CA LYS A 170 -7.88 -5.18 11.72
C LYS A 170 -7.57 -6.66 11.98
N HIS A 171 -6.38 -7.09 11.57
CA HIS A 171 -5.95 -8.49 11.64
C HIS A 171 -4.61 -8.60 12.35
N VAL A 172 -4.49 -9.59 13.24
CA VAL A 172 -3.20 -9.88 13.85
C VAL A 172 -2.28 -10.48 12.77
N VAL A 173 -1.08 -9.92 12.66
CA VAL A 173 -0.03 -10.37 11.74
C VAL A 173 1.29 -10.50 12.50
N GLY A 174 2.21 -11.32 12.00
CA GLY A 174 3.53 -11.53 12.63
C GLY A 174 4.52 -10.41 12.28
N LYS A 175 4.47 -9.90 11.04
CA LYS A 175 5.41 -8.88 10.58
C LYS A 175 4.75 -7.84 9.71
N ILE A 176 5.24 -6.60 9.80
CA ILE A 176 4.84 -5.46 8.99
C ILE A 176 6.09 -4.80 8.41
N VAL A 177 6.16 -4.70 7.10
CA VAL A 177 7.19 -3.94 6.39
C VAL A 177 6.51 -2.91 5.52
N VAL A 178 6.81 -1.63 5.73
CA VAL A 178 6.32 -0.56 4.88
C VAL A 178 7.47 0.31 4.38
N LEU A 179 7.36 0.75 3.12
CA LEU A 179 8.37 1.56 2.46
C LEU A 179 7.76 2.87 1.99
N SER A 180 8.45 3.99 2.26
CA SER A 180 8.09 5.33 1.77
C SER A 180 6.60 5.62 1.86
N THR A 181 6.00 5.43 3.05
CA THR A 181 4.59 5.72 3.31
C THR A 181 4.43 7.01 4.14
N PHE A 182 3.23 7.56 4.14
CA PHE A 182 2.88 8.84 4.74
C PHE A 182 2.22 8.69 6.13
N THR A 183 2.08 9.79 6.88
CA THR A 183 1.33 9.83 8.15
C THR A 183 -0.17 9.76 7.92
N THR A 184 -0.71 10.65 7.12
CA THR A 184 -2.12 10.68 6.67
C THR A 184 -2.20 11.22 5.24
N ILE A 185 -3.29 10.91 4.53
CA ILE A 185 -3.54 11.54 3.21
C ILE A 185 -3.65 13.07 3.34
N ASP A 186 -4.20 13.60 4.45
CA ASP A 186 -4.29 15.05 4.64
C ASP A 186 -2.91 15.70 4.79
N ASP A 187 -1.98 15.03 5.50
CA ASP A 187 -0.60 15.49 5.61
C ASP A 187 0.12 15.47 4.25
N MET A 188 -0.14 14.42 3.44
CA MET A 188 0.35 14.35 2.06
C MET A 188 -0.15 15.52 1.22
N VAL A 189 -1.45 15.78 1.23
CA VAL A 189 -2.06 16.90 0.51
C VAL A 189 -1.45 18.23 0.99
N ARG A 190 -1.31 18.40 2.31
CA ARG A 190 -0.69 19.60 2.89
C ARG A 190 0.77 19.76 2.46
N ALA A 191 1.53 18.68 2.37
CA ALA A 191 2.93 18.73 1.92
C ALA A 191 3.04 19.19 0.47
N GLN A 192 2.12 18.76 -0.40
CA GLN A 192 2.13 19.05 -1.84
C GLN A 192 1.55 20.43 -2.18
N ILE A 193 0.40 20.80 -1.62
CA ILE A 193 -0.32 22.03 -2.01
C ILE A 193 -0.44 23.05 -0.89
N ARG A 194 0.12 22.79 0.30
CA ARG A 194 0.14 23.65 1.49
C ARG A 194 -1.27 23.99 2.05
N ILE A 195 -2.28 23.21 1.69
CA ILE A 195 -3.66 23.34 2.15
C ILE A 195 -4.11 22.01 2.73
N SER A 196 -4.70 22.01 3.95
CA SER A 196 -5.38 20.84 4.48
C SER A 196 -6.80 20.80 3.94
N LEU A 197 -7.21 19.65 3.41
CA LEU A 197 -8.58 19.41 3.00
C LEU A 197 -9.44 18.86 4.16
N GLY A 198 -8.81 18.36 5.21
CA GLY A 198 -9.47 17.94 6.45
C GLY A 198 -10.69 17.05 6.22
N ARG A 199 -11.88 17.53 6.64
CA ARG A 199 -13.14 16.77 6.50
C ARG A 199 -13.64 16.62 5.06
N LEU A 200 -13.11 17.37 4.10
CA LEU A 200 -13.47 17.28 2.69
C LEU A 200 -12.84 16.05 2.01
N LEU A 201 -11.80 15.46 2.61
CA LEU A 201 -11.23 14.20 2.13
C LEU A 201 -12.19 13.03 2.40
N ARG A 202 -12.54 12.29 1.36
CA ARG A 202 -13.33 11.05 1.43
C ARG A 202 -12.46 9.80 1.51
N HIS A 203 -11.32 9.82 0.79
CA HIS A 203 -10.35 8.72 0.75
C HIS A 203 -9.31 8.92 1.85
N ARG A 204 -9.69 8.55 3.09
CA ARG A 204 -8.86 8.78 4.26
C ARG A 204 -8.06 7.53 4.60
N PHE A 205 -6.75 7.61 4.40
CA PHE A 205 -5.80 6.72 5.04
C PHE A 205 -5.16 7.47 6.21
N ASP A 206 -5.21 6.87 7.38
CA ASP A 206 -4.61 7.40 8.61
C ASP A 206 -3.68 6.33 9.19
N ASN A 207 -2.41 6.41 8.81
CA ASN A 207 -1.40 5.45 9.22
C ASN A 207 -1.01 5.62 10.68
N VAL A 208 -1.18 6.85 11.22
CA VAL A 208 -0.98 7.11 12.65
C VAL A 208 -2.03 6.37 13.47
N ALA A 209 -3.30 6.46 13.10
CA ALA A 209 -4.37 5.73 13.77
C ALA A 209 -4.21 4.21 13.61
N SER A 210 -3.85 3.74 12.41
CA SER A 210 -3.61 2.31 12.14
C SER A 210 -2.47 1.76 13.00
N LEU A 211 -1.31 2.44 13.08
CA LEU A 211 -0.20 2.02 13.93
C LEU A 211 -0.54 2.03 15.41
N LYS A 212 -1.27 3.04 15.89
CA LYS A 212 -1.75 3.05 17.29
C LYS A 212 -2.65 1.86 17.60
N ALA A 213 -3.54 1.49 16.67
CA ALA A 213 -4.38 0.30 16.81
C ALA A 213 -3.52 -0.99 16.85
N ILE A 214 -2.55 -1.13 15.93
CA ILE A 214 -1.62 -2.27 15.90
C ILE A 214 -0.82 -2.39 17.20
N LEU A 215 -0.28 -1.28 17.69
CA LEU A 215 0.49 -1.24 18.94
C LEU A 215 -0.35 -1.57 20.19
N SER A 216 -1.68 -1.49 20.09
CA SER A 216 -2.60 -1.88 21.17
C SER A 216 -3.02 -3.36 21.12
N HIS A 217 -2.60 -4.13 20.11
CA HIS A 217 -2.86 -5.56 20.05
C HIS A 217 -2.16 -6.29 21.21
N GLN A 218 -2.74 -7.38 21.69
CA GLN A 218 -2.10 -8.23 22.70
C GLN A 218 -0.75 -8.79 22.25
N GLN A 219 -0.63 -9.07 20.96
CA GLN A 219 0.60 -9.50 20.29
C GLN A 219 0.96 -8.45 19.24
N VAL A 220 1.95 -7.63 19.57
CA VAL A 220 2.47 -6.59 18.68
C VAL A 220 3.39 -7.25 17.64
N PRO A 221 3.17 -7.05 16.34
CA PRO A 221 4.03 -7.61 15.30
C PRO A 221 5.41 -6.95 15.27
N GLU A 222 6.37 -7.61 14.62
CA GLU A 222 7.62 -6.94 14.22
C GLU A 222 7.31 -5.88 13.16
N ILE A 223 7.67 -4.61 13.42
CA ILE A 223 7.38 -3.48 12.53
C ILE A 223 8.67 -2.86 12.01
N CYS A 224 8.83 -2.79 10.69
CA CYS A 224 9.95 -2.13 10.05
C CYS A 224 9.44 -1.11 9.02
N ILE A 225 9.92 0.13 9.13
CA ILE A 225 9.64 1.24 8.21
C ILE A 225 10.93 1.60 7.50
N PHE A 226 10.96 1.43 6.18
CA PHE A 226 12.01 1.92 5.29
C PHE A 226 11.56 3.21 4.62
N HIS A 227 12.47 4.16 4.43
CA HIS A 227 12.11 5.41 3.75
C HIS A 227 13.31 5.98 3.00
N GLY A 228 13.11 6.39 1.75
CA GLY A 228 14.13 7.04 0.95
C GLY A 228 14.50 8.42 1.52
N GLU A 229 15.79 8.69 1.70
CA GLU A 229 16.23 9.99 2.25
C GLU A 229 16.10 11.12 1.22
N ALA A 230 16.07 10.78 -0.08
CA ALA A 230 15.83 11.71 -1.19
C ALA A 230 14.40 11.60 -1.76
N ASP A 231 13.45 11.03 -1.00
CA ASP A 231 12.05 10.87 -1.43
C ASP A 231 11.41 12.25 -1.67
N GLU A 232 11.13 12.53 -2.94
CA GLU A 232 10.57 13.80 -3.41
C GLU A 232 9.04 13.84 -3.38
N LEU A 233 8.39 12.68 -3.21
CA LEU A 233 6.92 12.57 -3.17
C LEU A 233 6.40 12.55 -1.74
N ILE A 234 6.97 11.69 -0.89
CA ILE A 234 6.58 11.55 0.51
C ILE A 234 7.76 11.98 1.39
N PRO A 235 7.68 13.15 2.04
CA PRO A 235 8.77 13.65 2.84
C PRO A 235 9.25 12.66 3.92
N LEU A 236 10.56 12.46 4.04
CA LEU A 236 11.21 11.54 5.00
C LEU A 236 10.71 11.70 6.44
N ASN A 237 10.36 12.93 6.84
CA ASN A 237 9.87 13.22 8.18
C ASN A 237 8.53 12.53 8.49
N MET A 238 7.73 12.14 7.47
CA MET A 238 6.50 11.37 7.69
C MET A 238 6.82 9.94 8.14
N GLY A 239 7.76 9.26 7.48
CA GLY A 239 8.22 7.94 7.93
C GLY A 239 8.85 7.97 9.32
N ARG A 240 9.67 9.00 9.60
CA ARG A 240 10.24 9.22 10.93
C ARG A 240 9.15 9.46 11.99
N ALA A 241 8.12 10.25 11.67
CA ALA A 241 7.00 10.52 12.58
C ALA A 241 6.20 9.25 12.91
N LEU A 242 5.99 8.37 11.94
CA LEU A 242 5.36 7.06 12.18
C LEU A 242 6.22 6.20 13.13
N ALA A 243 7.53 6.15 12.93
CA ALA A 243 8.43 5.38 13.78
C ALA A 243 8.53 5.95 15.22
N GLN A 244 8.36 7.25 15.39
CA GLN A 244 8.37 7.91 16.70
C GLN A 244 7.11 7.60 17.55
N LEU A 245 6.09 6.95 17.00
CA LEU A 245 4.92 6.51 17.79
C LEU A 245 5.32 5.48 18.85
N ASP A 246 6.25 4.59 18.54
CA ASP A 246 6.91 3.71 19.50
C ASP A 246 8.30 3.28 18.99
N PRO A 247 9.37 4.01 19.33
CA PRO A 247 10.73 3.71 18.85
C PRO A 247 11.31 2.38 19.37
N LYS A 248 10.66 1.74 20.33
CA LYS A 248 11.07 0.43 20.84
C LYS A 248 10.49 -0.72 20.03
N GLN A 249 9.30 -0.53 19.48
CA GLN A 249 8.57 -1.53 18.71
C GLN A 249 8.72 -1.33 17.19
N ILE A 250 8.99 -0.10 16.74
CA ILE A 250 9.05 0.25 15.32
C ILE A 250 10.50 0.55 14.94
N LYS A 251 11.08 -0.33 14.13
CA LYS A 251 12.41 -0.11 13.54
C LYS A 251 12.27 0.84 12.33
N PHE A 252 13.08 1.91 12.32
CA PHE A 252 13.18 2.83 11.20
C PHE A 252 14.52 2.69 10.50
N VAL A 253 14.49 2.64 9.15
CA VAL A 253 15.68 2.58 8.30
C VAL A 253 15.56 3.64 7.21
N GLY A 254 16.37 4.70 7.31
CA GLY A 254 16.55 5.65 6.21
C GLY A 254 17.45 5.04 5.15
N ILE A 255 17.08 5.17 3.88
CA ILE A 255 17.84 4.65 2.74
C ILE A 255 18.55 5.81 2.05
N PRO A 256 19.88 5.95 2.24
CA PRO A 256 20.62 7.08 1.68
C PRO A 256 20.50 7.19 0.16
N GLY A 257 20.16 8.37 -0.32
CA GLY A 257 20.04 8.68 -1.75
C GLY A 257 18.85 8.05 -2.47
N ALA A 258 18.03 7.23 -1.81
CA ALA A 258 16.86 6.62 -2.43
C ALA A 258 15.75 7.66 -2.63
N HIS A 259 15.19 7.66 -3.83
CA HIS A 259 13.99 8.38 -4.23
C HIS A 259 12.73 7.53 -3.95
N HIS A 260 11.56 8.10 -4.23
CA HIS A 260 10.29 7.41 -3.96
C HIS A 260 10.16 6.06 -4.67
N ASN A 261 10.51 6.02 -5.96
CA ASN A 261 10.26 4.86 -6.81
C ASN A 261 11.38 3.81 -6.80
N ASP A 262 12.57 4.13 -6.28
CA ASP A 262 13.71 3.19 -6.23
C ASP A 262 14.01 2.67 -4.81
N VAL A 263 13.28 3.17 -3.80
CA VAL A 263 13.49 2.81 -2.40
C VAL A 263 13.42 1.31 -2.16
N VAL A 264 12.55 0.59 -2.87
CA VAL A 264 12.39 -0.87 -2.71
C VAL A 264 13.69 -1.59 -3.10
N GLN A 265 14.23 -1.28 -4.29
CA GLN A 265 15.47 -1.88 -4.79
C GLN A 265 16.67 -1.49 -3.93
N MET A 266 16.77 -0.22 -3.53
CA MET A 266 17.88 0.27 -2.71
C MET A 266 17.83 -0.22 -1.26
N ALA A 267 16.65 -0.52 -0.72
CA ALA A 267 16.48 -1.06 0.62
C ALA A 267 16.88 -2.53 0.75
N LEU A 268 16.90 -3.31 -0.35
CA LEU A 268 17.20 -4.74 -0.33
C LEU A 268 18.53 -5.07 0.36
N PRO A 269 19.68 -4.51 -0.04
CA PRO A 269 20.95 -4.79 0.62
C PRO A 269 21.05 -4.13 2.01
N LEU A 270 20.21 -3.14 2.31
CA LEU A 270 20.27 -2.36 3.55
C LEU A 270 19.31 -2.86 4.64
N GLY A 271 18.83 -4.09 4.50
CA GLY A 271 18.06 -4.76 5.55
C GLY A 271 16.63 -5.16 5.17
N LEU A 272 16.11 -4.75 4.00
CA LEU A 272 14.77 -5.17 3.57
C LEU A 272 14.71 -6.69 3.43
N GLN A 273 15.72 -7.32 2.80
CA GLN A 273 15.80 -8.77 2.68
C GLN A 273 15.79 -9.45 4.06
N SER A 274 16.54 -8.92 5.03
CA SER A 274 16.55 -9.45 6.39
C SER A 274 15.20 -9.29 7.08
N ALA A 275 14.54 -8.14 6.93
CA ALA A 275 13.22 -7.89 7.50
C ALA A 275 12.15 -8.84 6.93
N LEU A 276 12.27 -9.21 5.65
CA LEU A 276 11.33 -10.13 5.01
C LEU A 276 11.57 -11.59 5.43
N PHE A 277 12.82 -12.02 5.65
CA PHE A 277 13.15 -13.45 5.69
C PHE A 277 13.83 -13.94 6.98
N GLN A 278 14.35 -13.06 7.83
CA GLN A 278 14.91 -13.50 9.12
C GLN A 278 13.79 -13.69 10.15
N ARG A 279 13.88 -14.79 10.93
CA ARG A 279 13.09 -14.96 12.15
C ARG A 279 13.58 -13.92 13.17
N GLY A 280 12.66 -13.21 13.82
CA GLY A 280 13.00 -12.48 15.03
C GLY A 280 13.71 -13.45 16.00
N GLN A 281 14.90 -13.05 16.46
CA GLN A 281 15.65 -13.80 17.48
C GLN A 281 14.93 -13.73 18.83
#